data_db85855675629c1c178f29b72d33d11f
#
_entry.id   db85855675629c1c178f29b72d33d11f
#
_cell.length_a   1.000
_cell.length_b   1.000
_cell.length_c   1.000
_cell.angle_alpha   90.00
_cell.angle_beta   90.00
_cell.angle_gamma   90.00
#
_symmetry.space_group_name_H-M   'P 1'
#
loop_
_entity.id
_entity.type
_entity.pdbx_description
1 polymer ?
#
loop_
_entity_poly.entity_id
_entity_poly.type
_entity_poly.pdbx_seq_one_letter_code
_entity_poly.pdbx_strand_id
1 'polypeptide(L)'
;MAGIRHCPLLSVRPLRCLVDEKFEVVVQFLLPSQPVTLHALLQSEDGDFWEAFGHYKSDASGSVKVSEDVSLGGSYDGLEPMGLLWSMRPIPGSRKGLRFRNKDVFKPIEVHISVYEGHLTKWFKEKQALASVVAERWYSSPGVQRIDVREKGLKGTLFIPPGPGPFPAVLDLWGGGGGLVEYRSALLASHGYITLTLEYIGLKDASGTPQNVDNDYFEAAFSLLKQHPQVCPDRIAMMGLSFGVSVTLGMAAYSSEINPKCVVCVSGSHIMPVNGSLADVFKEIKKNVQNTRYDEERRIIWRDLLLPIPDDPSKKVEMGLIQCPILLIVGEDDQNWAAAESAEDMKKMMEQAGNSHLLTVLSYPHTGHLIEPPYCPHVRSSNFKLIEAKTTVVVVWGGQMVPHSKAQEDSWQKTLAFLEQHLYTHDTVASKSN
;
A
#
# COMPACT_ATOMS: atom_id res chain seq x y z
N MET A 1 6.63 -36.13 -43.28
CA MET A 1 7.22 -34.80 -43.06
C MET A 1 7.29 -34.60 -41.54
N ALA A 2 8.49 -34.62 -40.95
CA ALA A 2 8.64 -34.28 -39.54
C ALA A 2 8.40 -32.79 -39.42
N GLY A 3 7.26 -32.41 -38.85
CA GLY A 3 6.94 -31.02 -38.57
C GLY A 3 8.01 -30.43 -37.64
N ILE A 4 8.49 -29.25 -37.96
CA ILE A 4 9.39 -28.48 -37.10
C ILE A 4 8.63 -28.27 -35.78
N ARG A 5 9.01 -28.99 -34.73
CA ARG A 5 8.48 -28.73 -33.38
C ARG A 5 9.09 -27.44 -32.90
N HIS A 6 8.33 -26.36 -32.95
CA HIS A 6 8.72 -25.12 -32.29
C HIS A 6 8.75 -25.38 -30.77
N CYS A 7 9.84 -24.97 -30.10
CA CYS A 7 9.88 -24.98 -28.63
C CYS A 7 8.84 -23.97 -28.10
N PRO A 8 8.13 -24.30 -27.03
CA PRO A 8 7.24 -23.35 -26.38
C PRO A 8 7.95 -22.02 -26.07
N LEU A 9 7.31 -20.91 -26.37
CA LEU A 9 7.82 -19.56 -26.10
C LEU A 9 6.97 -18.93 -25.02
N LEU A 10 7.63 -18.48 -23.94
CA LEU A 10 7.01 -17.70 -22.88
C LEU A 10 7.49 -16.26 -23.00
N SER A 11 6.55 -15.33 -23.04
CA SER A 11 6.84 -13.89 -23.08
C SER A 11 6.06 -13.14 -22.02
N VAL A 12 6.68 -12.07 -21.50
CA VAL A 12 6.06 -11.10 -20.57
C VAL A 12 6.25 -9.71 -21.16
N ARG A 13 5.18 -8.92 -21.19
CA ARG A 13 5.21 -7.55 -21.73
C ARG A 13 4.45 -6.58 -20.84
N PRO A 14 5.06 -5.47 -20.40
CA PRO A 14 6.50 -5.20 -20.50
C PRO A 14 7.32 -6.08 -19.55
N LEU A 15 8.59 -6.36 -19.92
CA LEU A 15 9.52 -7.10 -19.04
C LEU A 15 9.96 -6.28 -17.82
N ARG A 16 9.92 -4.96 -17.94
CA ARG A 16 10.30 -4.01 -16.90
C ARG A 16 9.20 -2.98 -16.76
N CYS A 17 8.60 -2.86 -15.57
CA CYS A 17 7.52 -1.91 -15.29
C CYS A 17 7.44 -1.59 -13.80
N LEU A 18 6.63 -0.57 -13.46
CA LEU A 18 6.33 -0.27 -12.06
C LEU A 18 5.47 -1.39 -11.44
N VAL A 19 5.52 -1.49 -10.11
CA VAL A 19 4.77 -2.52 -9.37
C VAL A 19 3.26 -2.38 -9.50
N ASP A 20 2.75 -1.19 -9.80
CA ASP A 20 1.34 -0.91 -10.00
C ASP A 20 0.88 -0.97 -11.46
N GLU A 21 1.79 -1.26 -12.39
CA GLU A 21 1.46 -1.48 -13.80
C GLU A 21 1.16 -2.96 -14.05
N LYS A 22 0.24 -3.23 -14.97
CA LYS A 22 -0.05 -4.59 -15.43
C LYS A 22 0.99 -5.05 -16.43
N PHE A 23 1.25 -6.35 -16.44
CA PHE A 23 1.97 -7.02 -17.51
C PHE A 23 1.12 -8.13 -18.14
N GLU A 24 1.40 -8.45 -19.37
CA GLU A 24 0.79 -9.57 -20.07
C GLU A 24 1.75 -10.76 -20.09
N VAL A 25 1.25 -11.95 -19.77
CA VAL A 25 1.99 -13.23 -19.86
C VAL A 25 1.37 -14.06 -20.96
N VAL A 26 2.18 -14.44 -21.96
CA VAL A 26 1.74 -15.21 -23.11
C VAL A 26 2.66 -16.40 -23.33
N VAL A 27 2.06 -17.58 -23.49
CA VAL A 27 2.75 -18.81 -23.94
C VAL A 27 2.29 -19.14 -25.36
N GLN A 28 3.22 -19.49 -26.22
CA GLN A 28 2.96 -19.84 -27.62
C GLN A 28 3.65 -21.16 -28.00
N PHE A 29 3.21 -21.74 -29.09
CA PHE A 29 3.76 -22.96 -29.68
C PHE A 29 3.59 -24.21 -28.78
N LEU A 30 2.56 -24.24 -27.97
CA LEU A 30 2.08 -25.42 -27.27
C LEU A 30 1.31 -26.33 -28.24
N LEU A 31 1.05 -27.56 -27.87
CA LEU A 31 0.07 -28.38 -28.59
C LEU A 31 -1.35 -27.85 -28.31
N PRO A 32 -2.28 -27.94 -29.25
CA PRO A 32 -3.67 -27.60 -29.00
C PRO A 32 -4.25 -28.36 -27.81
N SER A 33 -5.01 -27.66 -26.98
CA SER A 33 -5.61 -28.21 -25.75
C SER A 33 -4.63 -28.83 -24.75
N GLN A 34 -3.36 -28.42 -24.79
CA GLN A 34 -2.34 -28.89 -23.85
C GLN A 34 -2.54 -28.26 -22.46
N PRO A 35 -2.66 -29.11 -21.40
CA PRO A 35 -2.66 -28.59 -20.03
C PRO A 35 -1.26 -28.10 -19.66
N VAL A 36 -1.19 -26.93 -19.05
CA VAL A 36 0.07 -26.32 -18.56
C VAL A 36 -0.13 -25.63 -17.22
N THR A 37 0.95 -25.48 -16.50
CA THR A 37 1.03 -24.65 -15.29
C THR A 37 1.97 -23.48 -15.54
N LEU A 38 1.47 -22.28 -15.34
CA LEU A 38 2.31 -21.09 -15.20
C LEU A 38 2.66 -20.91 -13.71
N HIS A 39 3.92 -20.81 -13.42
CA HIS A 39 4.46 -20.66 -12.06
C HIS A 39 5.30 -19.39 -11.98
N ALA A 40 5.05 -18.57 -10.98
CA ALA A 40 5.82 -17.38 -10.67
C ALA A 40 6.55 -17.58 -9.34
N LEU A 41 7.82 -17.27 -9.30
CA LEU A 41 8.70 -17.37 -8.14
C LEU A 41 9.47 -16.08 -7.98
N LEU A 42 9.54 -15.55 -6.74
CA LEU A 42 10.45 -14.47 -6.41
C LEU A 42 11.15 -14.74 -5.08
N GLN A 43 12.28 -14.08 -4.88
CA GLN A 43 12.99 -14.07 -3.61
C GLN A 43 12.89 -12.66 -3.01
N SER A 44 12.41 -12.56 -1.78
CA SER A 44 12.39 -11.29 -1.04
C SER A 44 13.83 -10.89 -0.63
N GLU A 45 14.01 -9.60 -0.30
CA GLU A 45 15.30 -9.09 0.21
C GLU A 45 15.76 -9.79 1.49
N ASP A 46 14.85 -10.36 2.27
CA ASP A 46 15.16 -11.15 3.46
C ASP A 46 15.51 -12.61 3.15
N GLY A 47 15.59 -12.97 1.86
CA GLY A 47 15.99 -14.30 1.39
C GLY A 47 14.87 -15.34 1.33
N ASP A 48 13.64 -14.97 1.69
CA ASP A 48 12.49 -15.88 1.65
C ASP A 48 11.92 -15.96 0.23
N PHE A 49 11.53 -17.17 -0.17
CA PHE A 49 10.91 -17.41 -1.46
C PHE A 49 9.40 -17.36 -1.38
N TRP A 50 8.80 -16.74 -2.40
CA TRP A 50 7.36 -16.60 -2.59
C TRP A 50 6.97 -17.15 -3.95
N GLU A 51 5.89 -17.91 -4.02
CA GLU A 51 5.42 -18.51 -5.27
C GLU A 51 3.92 -18.36 -5.46
N ALA A 52 3.51 -18.33 -6.73
CA ALA A 52 2.14 -18.46 -7.19
C ALA A 52 2.11 -19.32 -8.45
N PHE A 53 0.99 -19.96 -8.73
CA PHE A 53 0.82 -20.73 -9.96
C PHE A 53 -0.64 -20.77 -10.38
N GLY A 54 -0.85 -20.84 -11.70
CA GLY A 54 -2.18 -21.01 -12.30
C GLY A 54 -2.18 -22.13 -13.33
N HIS A 55 -3.27 -22.85 -13.41
CA HIS A 55 -3.49 -23.94 -14.36
C HIS A 55 -4.24 -23.43 -15.58
N TYR A 56 -3.71 -23.73 -16.75
CA TYR A 56 -4.30 -23.32 -18.03
C TYR A 56 -4.37 -24.45 -19.02
N LYS A 57 -5.13 -24.27 -20.05
CA LYS A 57 -5.22 -25.13 -21.21
C LYS A 57 -5.06 -24.27 -22.45
N SER A 58 -4.09 -24.61 -23.30
CA SER A 58 -3.88 -23.87 -24.54
C SER A 58 -5.10 -23.93 -25.48
N ASP A 59 -5.28 -22.88 -26.24
CA ASP A 59 -6.30 -22.79 -27.28
C ASP A 59 -5.98 -23.68 -28.51
N ALA A 60 -6.80 -23.58 -29.54
CA ALA A 60 -6.62 -24.32 -30.79
C ALA A 60 -5.32 -23.93 -31.56
N SER A 61 -4.79 -22.73 -31.29
CA SER A 61 -3.53 -22.25 -31.86
C SER A 61 -2.29 -22.67 -31.07
N GLY A 62 -2.48 -23.31 -29.91
CA GLY A 62 -1.40 -23.66 -28.99
C GLY A 62 -0.93 -22.48 -28.15
N SER A 63 -1.82 -21.53 -27.85
CA SER A 63 -1.51 -20.34 -27.05
C SER A 63 -2.24 -20.32 -25.73
N VAL A 64 -1.62 -19.66 -24.73
CA VAL A 64 -2.23 -19.25 -23.46
C VAL A 64 -1.94 -17.79 -23.25
N LYS A 65 -2.97 -16.97 -22.98
CA LYS A 65 -2.85 -15.56 -22.60
C LYS A 65 -3.50 -15.33 -21.26
N VAL A 66 -2.69 -15.04 -20.22
CA VAL A 66 -3.20 -14.91 -18.84
C VAL A 66 -4.22 -13.77 -18.69
N SER A 67 -4.14 -12.75 -19.53
CA SER A 67 -5.09 -11.62 -19.53
C SER A 67 -6.46 -11.96 -20.14
N GLU A 68 -6.58 -13.04 -20.90
CA GLU A 68 -7.78 -13.43 -21.64
C GLU A 68 -8.30 -14.81 -21.25
N ASP A 69 -7.43 -15.68 -20.75
CA ASP A 69 -7.75 -17.07 -20.42
C ASP A 69 -8.04 -17.25 -18.93
N VAL A 70 -9.00 -18.09 -18.63
CA VAL A 70 -9.41 -18.45 -17.27
C VAL A 70 -8.40 -19.41 -16.67
N SER A 71 -7.86 -19.10 -15.48
CA SER A 71 -7.15 -20.09 -14.67
C SER A 71 -8.13 -21.13 -14.15
N LEU A 72 -7.81 -22.39 -14.37
CA LEU A 72 -8.60 -23.55 -13.96
C LEU A 72 -8.32 -23.97 -12.50
N GLY A 73 -7.46 -23.23 -11.80
CA GLY A 73 -7.07 -23.48 -10.43
C GLY A 73 -5.58 -23.23 -10.20
N GLY A 74 -5.10 -23.57 -9.01
CA GLY A 74 -3.76 -23.28 -8.54
C GLY A 74 -3.79 -22.39 -7.29
N SER A 75 -2.95 -21.38 -7.19
CA SER A 75 -3.02 -20.39 -6.13
C SER A 75 -4.16 -19.37 -6.33
N TYR A 76 -4.74 -19.33 -7.52
CA TYR A 76 -5.91 -18.54 -7.90
C TYR A 76 -6.69 -19.25 -9.02
N ASP A 77 -7.94 -18.86 -9.23
CA ASP A 77 -8.81 -19.31 -10.31
C ASP A 77 -9.51 -18.11 -10.97
N GLY A 78 -10.18 -18.35 -12.09
CA GLY A 78 -10.88 -17.30 -12.82
C GLY A 78 -10.01 -16.50 -13.78
N LEU A 79 -10.58 -15.42 -14.30
CA LEU A 79 -9.88 -14.49 -15.20
C LEU A 79 -9.14 -13.43 -14.36
N GLU A 80 -7.88 -13.69 -14.10
CA GLU A 80 -7.05 -12.89 -13.19
C GLU A 80 -5.70 -12.54 -13.81
N PRO A 81 -5.60 -11.45 -14.57
CA PRO A 81 -4.39 -11.07 -15.28
C PRO A 81 -3.13 -10.95 -14.41
N MET A 82 -3.31 -10.53 -13.15
CA MET A 82 -2.21 -10.35 -12.20
C MET A 82 -2.21 -11.40 -11.07
N GLY A 83 -2.96 -12.47 -11.23
CA GLY A 83 -3.07 -13.55 -10.24
C GLY A 83 -1.74 -14.18 -9.85
N LEU A 84 -0.80 -14.28 -10.78
CA LEU A 84 0.57 -14.76 -10.55
C LEU A 84 1.38 -13.89 -9.57
N LEU A 85 0.93 -12.67 -9.25
CA LEU A 85 1.59 -11.79 -8.28
C LEU A 85 0.84 -11.73 -6.96
N TRP A 86 -0.42 -11.29 -6.98
CA TRP A 86 -1.16 -11.07 -5.74
C TRP A 86 -1.52 -12.36 -4.99
N SER A 87 -1.53 -13.52 -5.67
CA SER A 87 -1.79 -14.81 -5.02
C SER A 87 -0.55 -15.49 -4.43
N MET A 88 0.63 -14.87 -4.54
CA MET A 88 1.86 -15.44 -4.01
C MET A 88 1.78 -15.73 -2.52
N ARG A 89 2.38 -16.85 -2.13
CA ARG A 89 2.56 -17.30 -0.75
C ARG A 89 4.01 -17.70 -0.53
N PRO A 90 4.50 -17.63 0.72
CA PRO A 90 5.78 -18.26 1.04
C PRO A 90 5.76 -19.73 0.63
N ILE A 91 6.87 -20.20 0.04
CA ILE A 91 6.98 -21.61 -0.35
C ILE A 91 6.81 -22.54 0.86
N PRO A 92 6.34 -23.80 0.66
CA PRO A 92 6.21 -24.76 1.76
C PRO A 92 7.53 -24.92 2.54
N GLY A 93 7.42 -24.94 3.88
CA GLY A 93 8.58 -25.01 4.77
C GLY A 93 9.21 -23.68 5.15
N SER A 94 8.70 -22.56 4.65
CA SER A 94 9.12 -21.22 5.07
C SER A 94 8.82 -20.96 6.55
N ARG A 95 9.56 -20.04 7.15
CA ARG A 95 9.29 -19.54 8.50
C ARG A 95 7.90 -18.88 8.57
N LYS A 96 7.28 -18.93 9.75
CA LYS A 96 5.92 -18.40 9.96
C LYS A 96 5.92 -16.88 10.08
N GLY A 97 4.78 -16.28 9.77
CA GLY A 97 4.50 -14.85 9.99
C GLY A 97 5.22 -13.92 9.01
N LEU A 98 5.60 -14.40 7.84
CA LEU A 98 6.21 -13.59 6.79
C LEU A 98 5.21 -12.59 6.21
N ARG A 99 5.72 -11.42 5.88
CA ARG A 99 5.06 -10.42 5.04
C ARG A 99 6.07 -9.95 3.99
N PHE A 100 5.62 -9.92 2.74
CA PHE A 100 6.45 -9.38 1.67
C PHE A 100 6.62 -7.88 1.85
N ARG A 101 7.84 -7.41 1.86
CA ARG A 101 8.20 -5.98 1.91
C ARG A 101 9.42 -5.73 1.02
N ASN A 102 9.43 -4.58 0.36
CA ASN A 102 10.59 -4.07 -0.34
C ASN A 102 11.19 -2.91 0.46
N LYS A 103 12.47 -3.00 0.79
CA LYS A 103 13.21 -1.99 1.58
C LYS A 103 14.03 -1.08 0.67
N ASP A 104 14.66 -1.66 -0.36
CA ASP A 104 15.45 -0.94 -1.34
C ASP A 104 14.64 -0.68 -2.61
N VAL A 105 14.07 0.51 -2.69
CA VAL A 105 13.19 0.92 -3.80
C VAL A 105 13.88 1.07 -5.15
N PHE A 106 15.22 1.05 -5.18
CA PHE A 106 16.04 1.11 -6.39
C PHE A 106 16.51 -0.26 -6.87
N LYS A 107 16.07 -1.33 -6.21
CA LYS A 107 16.26 -2.70 -6.69
C LYS A 107 14.97 -3.25 -7.26
N PRO A 108 15.04 -3.96 -8.39
CA PRO A 108 13.87 -4.63 -8.93
C PRO A 108 13.45 -5.82 -8.05
N ILE A 109 12.16 -6.08 -8.05
CA ILE A 109 11.63 -7.37 -7.66
C ILE A 109 11.68 -8.25 -8.91
N GLU A 110 12.58 -9.22 -8.93
CA GLU A 110 12.72 -10.17 -10.03
C GLU A 110 11.69 -11.28 -9.87
N VAL A 111 10.76 -11.38 -10.82
CA VAL A 111 9.74 -12.42 -10.87
C VAL A 111 10.11 -13.41 -11.95
N HIS A 112 10.52 -14.61 -11.53
CA HIS A 112 10.83 -15.73 -12.41
C HIS A 112 9.54 -16.44 -12.80
N ILE A 113 9.11 -16.31 -14.05
CA ILE A 113 7.91 -16.96 -14.57
C ILE A 113 8.33 -18.13 -15.44
N SER A 114 7.73 -19.28 -15.18
CA SER A 114 8.03 -20.54 -15.89
C SER A 114 6.75 -21.25 -16.29
N VAL A 115 6.77 -21.93 -17.43
CA VAL A 115 5.67 -22.77 -17.87
C VAL A 115 6.08 -24.25 -17.82
N TYR A 116 5.23 -25.08 -17.26
CA TYR A 116 5.42 -26.51 -17.09
C TYR A 116 4.30 -27.29 -17.79
N GLU A 117 4.62 -28.50 -18.24
CA GLU A 117 3.63 -29.43 -18.78
C GLU A 117 2.72 -29.99 -17.68
N GLY A 118 1.42 -30.05 -17.94
CA GLY A 118 0.40 -30.56 -17.03
C GLY A 118 0.01 -29.56 -15.93
N HIS A 119 -0.94 -29.97 -15.09
CA HIS A 119 -1.40 -29.20 -13.94
C HIS A 119 -0.62 -29.62 -12.69
N LEU A 120 0.49 -28.93 -12.42
CA LEU A 120 1.37 -29.16 -11.28
C LEU A 120 0.92 -28.31 -10.09
N THR A 121 1.02 -28.86 -8.88
CA THR A 121 0.71 -28.15 -7.62
C THR A 121 1.89 -28.05 -6.67
N LYS A 122 3.00 -28.73 -6.98
CA LYS A 122 4.22 -28.80 -6.16
C LYS A 122 5.40 -29.34 -6.97
N TRP A 123 6.58 -29.31 -6.40
CA TRP A 123 7.82 -29.87 -6.95
C TRP A 123 8.31 -29.17 -8.22
N PHE A 124 8.05 -27.88 -8.35
CA PHE A 124 8.47 -27.08 -9.52
C PHE A 124 9.97 -27.12 -9.76
N LYS A 125 10.78 -27.12 -8.68
CA LYS A 125 12.25 -27.19 -8.78
C LYS A 125 12.80 -28.51 -9.34
N GLU A 126 12.00 -29.58 -9.26
CA GLU A 126 12.37 -30.91 -9.70
C GLU A 126 11.90 -31.21 -11.14
N LYS A 127 11.14 -30.32 -11.73
CA LYS A 127 10.60 -30.43 -13.07
C LYS A 127 11.34 -29.52 -14.03
N GLN A 128 11.53 -30.00 -15.25
CA GLN A 128 12.05 -29.16 -16.33
C GLN A 128 10.96 -28.25 -16.85
N ALA A 129 11.17 -26.96 -16.81
CA ALA A 129 10.28 -25.98 -17.43
C ALA A 129 10.36 -26.10 -18.96
N LEU A 130 9.21 -25.92 -19.64
CA LEU A 130 9.14 -25.81 -21.09
C LEU A 130 9.75 -24.50 -21.58
N ALA A 131 9.55 -23.42 -20.85
CA ALA A 131 10.17 -22.11 -21.06
C ALA A 131 10.15 -21.30 -19.75
N SER A 132 11.04 -20.33 -19.65
CA SER A 132 11.14 -19.42 -18.49
C SER A 132 11.54 -18.02 -18.93
N VAL A 133 11.11 -17.02 -18.16
CA VAL A 133 11.43 -15.61 -18.36
C VAL A 133 11.51 -14.90 -17.02
N VAL A 134 12.30 -13.84 -16.91
CA VAL A 134 12.37 -12.99 -15.72
C VAL A 134 11.76 -11.64 -16.05
N ALA A 135 10.80 -11.20 -15.25
CA ALA A 135 10.20 -9.88 -15.30
C ALA A 135 10.65 -9.05 -14.09
N GLU A 136 10.96 -7.77 -14.32
CA GLU A 136 11.37 -6.84 -13.28
C GLU A 136 10.22 -5.92 -12.89
N ARG A 137 9.96 -5.83 -11.57
CA ARG A 137 8.95 -4.93 -11.00
C ARG A 137 9.66 -3.87 -10.15
N TRP A 138 9.41 -2.60 -10.41
CA TRP A 138 10.11 -1.49 -9.80
C TRP A 138 9.18 -0.60 -8.99
N TYR A 139 9.63 -0.13 -7.81
CA TYR A 139 8.95 0.93 -7.08
C TYR A 139 9.36 2.33 -7.55
N SER A 140 10.50 2.42 -8.21
CA SER A 140 11.06 3.69 -8.67
C SER A 140 11.29 3.67 -10.17
N SER A 141 10.74 4.66 -10.87
CA SER A 141 11.01 4.87 -12.30
C SER A 141 12.42 5.44 -12.51
N PRO A 142 13.02 5.26 -13.70
CA PRO A 142 14.32 5.85 -14.02
C PRO A 142 14.33 7.36 -13.81
N GLY A 143 15.35 7.87 -13.14
CA GLY A 143 15.55 9.32 -12.91
C GLY A 143 14.89 9.87 -11.64
N VAL A 144 14.10 9.09 -10.91
CA VAL A 144 13.67 9.47 -9.56
C VAL A 144 14.88 9.59 -8.66
N GLN A 145 14.96 10.71 -7.93
CA GLN A 145 16.03 10.97 -6.97
C GLN A 145 15.54 10.68 -5.55
N ARG A 146 16.41 10.13 -4.70
CA ARG A 146 16.19 9.88 -3.28
C ARG A 146 17.19 10.70 -2.47
N ILE A 147 16.69 11.50 -1.54
CA ILE A 147 17.48 12.40 -0.70
C ILE A 147 17.15 12.12 0.76
N ASP A 148 18.16 11.78 1.56
CA ASP A 148 17.99 11.64 3.00
C ASP A 148 17.72 13.01 3.63
N VAL A 149 16.69 13.09 4.47
CA VAL A 149 16.34 14.27 5.24
C VAL A 149 16.77 14.07 6.69
N ARG A 150 17.69 14.93 7.17
CA ARG A 150 18.27 14.90 8.53
C ARG A 150 18.43 16.33 9.08
N GLU A 151 17.50 17.22 8.76
CA GLU A 151 17.55 18.62 9.19
C GLU A 151 16.32 18.98 10.03
N LYS A 152 16.44 20.02 10.86
CA LYS A 152 15.36 20.53 11.73
C LYS A 152 14.73 19.46 12.63
N GLY A 153 15.52 18.47 13.06
CA GLY A 153 15.04 17.34 13.86
C GLY A 153 14.28 16.27 13.07
N LEU A 154 14.07 16.48 11.76
CA LEU A 154 13.39 15.53 10.91
C LEU A 154 14.28 14.32 10.57
N LYS A 155 13.64 13.18 10.41
CA LYS A 155 14.23 11.97 9.89
C LYS A 155 13.31 11.35 8.85
N GLY A 156 13.73 11.36 7.61
CA GLY A 156 12.89 10.91 6.50
C GLY A 156 13.65 10.79 5.20
N THR A 157 12.89 10.61 4.13
CA THR A 157 13.40 10.57 2.76
C THR A 157 12.51 11.41 1.87
N LEU A 158 13.14 12.26 1.06
CA LEU A 158 12.52 13.02 0.00
C LEU A 158 12.76 12.31 -1.33
N PHE A 159 11.70 12.07 -2.09
CA PHE A 159 11.78 11.57 -3.46
C PHE A 159 11.37 12.67 -4.43
N ILE A 160 12.15 12.85 -5.49
CA ILE A 160 11.93 13.87 -6.51
C ILE A 160 11.72 13.18 -7.86
N PRO A 161 10.62 13.45 -8.57
CA PRO A 161 10.39 12.97 -9.94
C PRO A 161 11.48 13.43 -10.90
N PRO A 162 11.70 12.72 -12.02
CA PRO A 162 12.56 13.22 -13.08
C PRO A 162 11.96 14.46 -13.75
N GLY A 163 12.81 15.39 -14.15
CA GLY A 163 12.41 16.61 -14.86
C GLY A 163 12.59 17.89 -14.07
N PRO A 164 12.30 19.05 -14.68
CA PRO A 164 12.62 20.34 -14.09
C PRO A 164 11.67 20.80 -12.97
N GLY A 165 10.47 20.22 -12.84
CA GLY A 165 9.44 20.74 -11.93
C GLY A 165 8.89 22.10 -12.36
N PRO A 166 8.21 22.86 -11.47
CA PRO A 166 7.82 22.41 -10.13
C PRO A 166 6.74 21.33 -10.13
N PHE A 167 6.79 20.46 -9.13
CA PHE A 167 5.85 19.34 -8.97
C PHE A 167 4.91 19.57 -7.79
N PRO A 168 3.68 19.03 -7.81
CA PRO A 168 2.91 18.89 -6.59
C PRO A 168 3.60 17.92 -5.63
N ALA A 169 3.25 17.98 -4.34
CA ALA A 169 3.91 17.17 -3.33
C ALA A 169 2.95 16.40 -2.43
N VAL A 170 3.45 15.35 -1.81
CA VAL A 170 2.72 14.54 -0.84
C VAL A 170 3.60 14.29 0.40
N LEU A 171 3.08 14.67 1.58
CA LEU A 171 3.64 14.23 2.86
C LEU A 171 3.05 12.85 3.18
N ASP A 172 3.88 11.83 3.15
CA ASP A 172 3.49 10.42 3.27
C ASP A 172 3.79 9.88 4.66
N LEU A 173 2.73 9.54 5.41
CA LEU A 173 2.79 9.08 6.79
C LEU A 173 2.37 7.61 6.88
N TRP A 174 3.33 6.74 7.16
CA TRP A 174 3.08 5.32 7.32
C TRP A 174 2.55 4.99 8.72
N GLY A 175 2.15 3.72 8.94
CA GLY A 175 1.51 3.27 10.18
C GLY A 175 2.45 2.91 11.32
N GLY A 176 1.87 2.26 12.34
CA GLY A 176 2.43 2.04 13.67
C GLY A 176 3.64 1.11 13.80
N GLY A 177 4.16 0.52 12.73
CA GLY A 177 5.27 -0.44 12.77
C GLY A 177 6.64 0.16 13.05
N GLY A 178 6.76 1.49 13.07
CA GLY A 178 8.02 2.22 13.21
C GLY A 178 8.98 2.04 12.02
N GLY A 179 10.09 2.78 12.06
CA GLY A 179 11.05 2.82 10.99
C GLY A 179 10.61 3.66 9.80
N LEU A 180 11.44 3.67 8.77
CA LEU A 180 11.20 4.41 7.54
C LEU A 180 10.65 3.46 6.46
N VAL A 181 9.49 3.79 5.90
CA VAL A 181 8.85 3.03 4.82
C VAL A 181 8.83 3.89 3.57
N GLU A 182 9.49 3.45 2.52
CA GLU A 182 9.80 4.29 1.35
C GLU A 182 9.04 3.89 0.08
N TYR A 183 8.57 2.67 -0.06
CA TYR A 183 8.12 2.13 -1.35
C TYR A 183 6.88 2.84 -1.91
N ARG A 184 5.91 3.25 -1.07
CA ARG A 184 4.75 4.03 -1.54
C ARG A 184 5.16 5.42 -2.02
N SER A 185 6.06 6.08 -1.28
CA SER A 185 6.62 7.39 -1.65
C SER A 185 7.40 7.34 -2.95
N ALA A 186 8.27 6.33 -3.13
CA ALA A 186 9.01 6.15 -4.37
C ALA A 186 8.08 5.92 -5.58
N LEU A 187 7.00 5.16 -5.37
CA LEU A 187 6.00 4.91 -6.40
C LEU A 187 5.22 6.18 -6.77
N LEU A 188 4.79 6.97 -5.78
CA LEU A 188 4.15 8.27 -6.03
C LEU A 188 5.11 9.24 -6.76
N ALA A 189 6.41 9.23 -6.43
CA ALA A 189 7.39 10.02 -7.16
C ALA A 189 7.52 9.57 -8.61
N SER A 190 7.38 8.28 -8.87
CA SER A 190 7.33 7.73 -10.23
C SER A 190 6.10 8.19 -11.03
N HIS A 191 5.04 8.61 -10.33
CA HIS A 191 3.82 9.21 -10.89
C HIS A 191 3.84 10.75 -10.89
N GLY A 192 4.98 11.39 -10.63
CA GLY A 192 5.16 12.84 -10.79
C GLY A 192 4.94 13.68 -9.53
N TYR A 193 4.87 13.09 -8.35
CA TYR A 193 4.74 13.82 -7.08
C TYR A 193 6.06 13.87 -6.34
N ILE A 194 6.49 15.04 -5.86
CA ILE A 194 7.54 15.07 -4.83
C ILE A 194 6.94 14.49 -3.55
N THR A 195 7.62 13.53 -2.93
CA THR A 195 7.12 12.88 -1.73
C THR A 195 8.13 12.96 -0.60
N LEU A 196 7.64 13.22 0.61
CA LEU A 196 8.42 13.15 1.83
C LEU A 196 7.81 12.09 2.74
N THR A 197 8.55 11.01 2.99
CA THR A 197 8.19 10.02 4.00
C THR A 197 9.02 10.21 5.27
N LEU A 198 8.40 10.00 6.43
CA LEU A 198 9.00 10.29 7.73
C LEU A 198 9.14 9.03 8.59
N GLU A 199 10.24 8.95 9.32
CA GLU A 199 10.33 8.11 10.52
C GLU A 199 9.88 8.96 11.72
N TYR A 200 8.77 8.59 12.37
CA TYR A 200 8.21 9.39 13.46
C TYR A 200 7.74 8.53 14.66
N ILE A 201 7.61 7.22 14.47
CA ILE A 201 7.27 6.29 15.55
C ILE A 201 8.54 5.60 16.04
N GLY A 202 8.81 5.71 17.34
CA GLY A 202 10.01 5.18 17.95
C GLY A 202 11.28 5.94 17.53
N LEU A 203 11.12 7.21 17.15
CA LEU A 203 12.23 8.08 16.74
C LEU A 203 13.24 8.21 17.88
N LYS A 204 14.52 8.16 17.52
CA LYS A 204 15.64 8.35 18.43
C LYS A 204 16.60 9.38 17.89
N ASP A 205 17.22 10.15 18.78
CA ASP A 205 18.29 11.07 18.40
C ASP A 205 19.61 10.31 18.07
N ALA A 206 20.64 11.06 17.74
CA ALA A 206 21.96 10.51 17.41
C ALA A 206 22.60 9.73 18.57
N SER A 207 22.20 9.99 19.82
CA SER A 207 22.67 9.26 21.02
C SER A 207 21.86 7.99 21.30
N GLY A 208 20.78 7.74 20.53
CA GLY A 208 19.86 6.63 20.73
C GLY A 208 18.76 6.91 21.76
N THR A 209 18.63 8.15 22.24
CA THR A 209 17.59 8.57 23.19
C THR A 209 16.24 8.71 22.47
N PRO A 210 15.14 8.11 22.99
CA PRO A 210 13.82 8.29 22.42
C PRO A 210 13.41 9.76 22.39
N GLN A 211 12.92 10.22 21.21
CA GLN A 211 12.39 11.56 21.04
C GLN A 211 10.87 11.57 21.15
N ASN A 212 10.34 12.62 21.78
CA ASN A 212 8.92 12.91 21.73
C ASN A 212 8.61 13.60 20.39
N VAL A 213 7.65 13.05 19.64
CA VAL A 213 7.18 13.62 18.38
C VAL A 213 5.83 14.28 18.66
N ASP A 214 5.77 15.57 18.38
CA ASP A 214 4.60 16.42 18.50
C ASP A 214 4.23 17.04 17.14
N ASN A 215 3.30 17.98 17.16
CA ASN A 215 2.82 18.65 15.96
C ASN A 215 3.93 19.40 15.22
N ASP A 216 4.86 20.02 15.93
CA ASP A 216 5.97 20.82 15.35
C ASP A 216 6.82 19.98 14.40
N TYR A 217 6.96 18.68 14.67
CA TYR A 217 7.66 17.75 13.79
C TYR A 217 7.01 17.65 12.39
N PHE A 218 5.68 17.52 12.35
CA PHE A 218 4.93 17.42 11.10
C PHE A 218 4.82 18.78 10.40
N GLU A 219 4.71 19.85 11.14
CA GLU A 219 4.72 21.22 10.62
C GLU A 219 6.07 21.56 9.98
N ALA A 220 7.17 21.17 10.61
CA ALA A 220 8.50 21.32 10.04
C ALA A 220 8.66 20.53 8.72
N ALA A 221 8.11 19.31 8.66
CA ALA A 221 8.14 18.48 7.45
C ALA A 221 7.30 19.09 6.31
N PHE A 222 6.12 19.59 6.61
CA PHE A 222 5.26 20.27 5.64
C PHE A 222 5.89 21.56 5.14
N SER A 223 6.49 22.34 6.04
CA SER A 223 7.24 23.56 5.71
C SER A 223 8.45 23.26 4.84
N LEU A 224 9.17 22.16 5.06
CA LEU A 224 10.27 21.73 4.21
C LEU A 224 9.79 21.49 2.77
N LEU A 225 8.67 20.77 2.59
CA LEU A 225 8.07 20.59 1.27
C LEU A 225 7.67 21.93 0.65
N LYS A 226 6.99 22.79 1.40
CA LYS A 226 6.50 24.08 0.91
C LYS A 226 7.64 25.03 0.47
N GLN A 227 8.80 24.93 1.10
CA GLN A 227 9.99 25.75 0.80
C GLN A 227 10.90 25.14 -0.26
N HIS A 228 10.65 23.88 -0.66
CA HIS A 228 11.51 23.21 -1.64
C HIS A 228 11.37 23.85 -3.04
N PRO A 229 12.46 24.18 -3.74
CA PRO A 229 12.40 24.96 -4.99
C PRO A 229 11.68 24.27 -6.14
N GLN A 230 11.57 22.93 -6.11
CA GLN A 230 10.87 22.15 -7.12
C GLN A 230 9.43 21.78 -6.72
N VAL A 231 8.93 22.25 -5.57
CA VAL A 231 7.55 22.00 -5.12
C VAL A 231 6.64 23.16 -5.49
N CYS A 232 5.44 22.85 -5.97
CA CYS A 232 4.34 23.81 -6.04
C CYS A 232 3.78 24.04 -4.62
N PRO A 233 4.05 25.16 -3.95
CA PRO A 233 3.76 25.31 -2.52
C PRO A 233 2.27 25.24 -2.16
N ASP A 234 1.38 25.55 -3.13
CA ASP A 234 -0.09 25.49 -2.96
C ASP A 234 -0.70 24.15 -3.40
N ARG A 235 0.15 23.15 -3.74
CA ARG A 235 -0.26 21.85 -4.25
C ARG A 235 0.38 20.72 -3.45
N ILE A 236 0.17 20.74 -2.15
CA ILE A 236 0.71 19.75 -1.22
C ILE A 236 -0.47 18.96 -0.62
N ALA A 237 -0.43 17.65 -0.76
CA ALA A 237 -1.35 16.72 -0.10
C ALA A 237 -0.69 16.06 1.11
N MET A 238 -1.51 15.48 1.98
CA MET A 238 -1.05 14.52 2.98
C MET A 238 -1.68 13.16 2.72
N MET A 239 -0.92 12.10 2.97
CA MET A 239 -1.40 10.74 2.87
C MET A 239 -1.03 9.95 4.12
N GLY A 240 -2.01 9.33 4.75
CA GLY A 240 -1.82 8.50 5.94
C GLY A 240 -2.29 7.06 5.73
N LEU A 241 -1.59 6.12 6.39
CA LEU A 241 -2.05 4.74 6.53
C LEU A 241 -2.07 4.37 8.01
N SER A 242 -3.15 3.70 8.46
CA SER A 242 -3.26 3.24 9.84
C SER A 242 -3.11 4.42 10.83
N PHE A 243 -2.15 4.36 11.73
CA PHE A 243 -1.86 5.46 12.66
C PHE A 243 -1.53 6.79 11.94
N GLY A 244 -0.94 6.74 10.75
CA GLY A 244 -0.68 7.93 9.93
C GLY A 244 -1.95 8.69 9.55
N VAL A 245 -3.12 8.04 9.53
CA VAL A 245 -4.42 8.71 9.31
C VAL A 245 -4.77 9.64 10.46
N SER A 246 -4.61 9.19 11.72
CA SER A 246 -4.88 10.04 12.89
C SER A 246 -4.04 11.31 12.86
N VAL A 247 -2.75 11.17 12.52
CA VAL A 247 -1.84 12.33 12.37
C VAL A 247 -2.30 13.23 11.21
N THR A 248 -2.57 12.66 10.03
CA THR A 248 -3.01 13.42 8.86
C THR A 248 -4.27 14.23 9.14
N LEU A 249 -5.29 13.60 9.74
CA LEU A 249 -6.54 14.28 10.08
C LEU A 249 -6.34 15.32 11.18
N GLY A 250 -5.57 15.00 12.23
CA GLY A 250 -5.26 15.93 13.31
C GLY A 250 -4.54 17.20 12.80
N MET A 251 -3.54 17.02 11.94
CA MET A 251 -2.82 18.15 11.34
C MET A 251 -3.71 18.97 10.41
N ALA A 252 -4.53 18.33 9.57
CA ALA A 252 -5.44 19.02 8.67
C ALA A 252 -6.55 19.80 9.41
N ALA A 253 -6.92 19.35 10.63
CA ALA A 253 -7.98 20.01 11.42
C ALA A 253 -7.43 21.13 12.32
N TYR A 254 -6.25 20.96 12.92
CA TYR A 254 -5.83 21.81 14.04
C TYR A 254 -4.55 22.62 13.78
N SER A 255 -3.71 22.26 12.81
CA SER A 255 -2.51 23.05 12.53
C SER A 255 -2.85 24.32 11.77
N SER A 256 -2.28 25.44 12.21
CA SER A 256 -2.35 26.71 11.46
C SER A 256 -1.32 26.77 10.31
N GLU A 257 -0.28 25.95 10.39
CA GLU A 257 0.84 25.92 9.45
C GLU A 257 0.64 24.93 8.31
N ILE A 258 -0.10 23.83 8.58
CA ILE A 258 -0.40 22.78 7.62
C ILE A 258 -1.76 23.02 7.00
N ASN A 259 -1.76 23.37 5.71
CA ASN A 259 -2.96 23.56 4.92
C ASN A 259 -2.89 22.69 3.66
N PRO A 260 -3.22 21.40 3.76
CA PRO A 260 -3.14 20.48 2.63
C PRO A 260 -4.23 20.78 1.59
N LYS A 261 -3.89 20.65 0.31
CA LYS A 261 -4.84 20.80 -0.79
C LYS A 261 -5.88 19.66 -0.81
N CYS A 262 -5.48 18.49 -0.39
CA CYS A 262 -6.34 17.32 -0.14
C CYS A 262 -5.65 16.32 0.78
N VAL A 263 -6.38 15.36 1.32
CA VAL A 263 -5.84 14.29 2.15
C VAL A 263 -6.35 12.92 1.71
N VAL A 264 -5.47 11.91 1.79
CA VAL A 264 -5.82 10.50 1.54
C VAL A 264 -5.58 9.69 2.81
N CYS A 265 -6.60 9.00 3.27
CA CYS A 265 -6.62 8.30 4.55
C CYS A 265 -6.93 6.81 4.33
N VAL A 266 -5.98 5.92 4.61
CA VAL A 266 -6.11 4.49 4.36
C VAL A 266 -6.12 3.70 5.68
N SER A 267 -7.18 2.92 5.90
CA SER A 267 -7.28 1.96 7.03
C SER A 267 -6.96 2.59 8.39
N GLY A 268 -7.49 3.77 8.68
CA GLY A 268 -7.19 4.50 9.90
C GLY A 268 -8.41 4.97 10.67
N SER A 269 -8.18 5.81 11.68
CA SER A 269 -9.20 6.37 12.56
C SER A 269 -8.92 7.83 12.85
N HIS A 270 -9.97 8.55 13.21
CA HIS A 270 -9.91 9.92 13.71
C HIS A 270 -9.75 9.99 15.23
N ILE A 271 -9.62 8.84 15.91
CA ILE A 271 -9.40 8.79 17.35
C ILE A 271 -8.00 9.33 17.64
N MET A 272 -7.95 10.51 18.19
CA MET A 272 -6.73 11.21 18.60
C MET A 272 -7.11 12.29 19.61
N PRO A 273 -6.46 12.35 20.78
CA PRO A 273 -6.67 13.43 21.73
C PRO A 273 -6.36 14.78 21.10
N VAL A 274 -7.27 15.74 21.27
CA VAL A 274 -7.06 17.11 20.83
C VAL A 274 -5.87 17.70 21.58
N ASN A 275 -4.91 18.29 20.88
CA ASN A 275 -3.65 18.82 21.43
C ASN A 275 -2.75 17.76 22.11
N GLY A 276 -2.96 16.48 21.82
CA GLY A 276 -2.13 15.40 22.35
C GLY A 276 -0.88 15.17 21.50
N SER A 277 0.19 14.69 22.17
CA SER A 277 1.35 14.10 21.49
C SER A 277 1.05 12.69 20.97
N LEU A 278 1.93 12.13 20.11
CA LEU A 278 1.81 10.72 19.72
C LEU A 278 1.78 9.77 20.92
N ALA A 279 2.53 10.10 21.99
CA ALA A 279 2.53 9.31 23.21
C ALA A 279 1.14 9.29 23.88
N ASP A 280 0.39 10.38 23.81
CA ASP A 280 -0.96 10.47 24.39
C ASP A 280 -1.97 9.65 23.60
N VAL A 281 -1.84 9.59 22.27
CA VAL A 281 -2.65 8.68 21.44
C VAL A 281 -2.43 7.24 21.84
N PHE A 282 -1.17 6.81 21.98
CA PHE A 282 -0.85 5.45 22.42
C PHE A 282 -1.33 5.16 23.86
N LYS A 283 -1.28 6.14 24.77
CA LYS A 283 -1.86 5.99 26.11
C LYS A 283 -3.39 5.77 26.03
N GLU A 284 -4.08 6.52 25.20
CA GLU A 284 -5.54 6.37 25.04
C GLU A 284 -5.90 4.98 24.50
N ILE A 285 -5.20 4.52 23.46
CA ILE A 285 -5.38 3.17 22.92
C ILE A 285 -5.11 2.10 23.99
N LYS A 286 -4.04 2.25 24.78
CA LYS A 286 -3.66 1.29 25.83
C LYS A 286 -4.67 1.18 26.97
N LYS A 287 -5.53 2.18 27.19
CA LYS A 287 -6.63 2.09 28.18
C LYS A 287 -7.59 0.96 27.89
N ASN A 288 -7.72 0.58 26.62
CA ASN A 288 -8.63 -0.46 26.16
C ASN A 288 -7.92 -1.80 25.89
N VAL A 289 -6.71 -2.00 26.42
CA VAL A 289 -5.91 -3.23 26.17
C VAL A 289 -6.65 -4.52 26.52
N GLN A 290 -7.59 -4.48 27.49
CA GLN A 290 -8.46 -5.59 27.86
C GLN A 290 -9.41 -6.02 26.72
N ASN A 291 -9.64 -5.16 25.72
CA ASN A 291 -10.43 -5.47 24.53
C ASN A 291 -9.62 -6.21 23.46
N THR A 292 -8.34 -6.50 23.72
CA THR A 292 -7.52 -7.31 22.81
C THR A 292 -8.15 -8.70 22.66
N ARG A 293 -8.43 -9.08 21.42
CA ARG A 293 -8.91 -10.41 21.11
C ARG A 293 -7.82 -11.27 20.49
N TYR A 294 -8.05 -12.56 20.49
CA TYR A 294 -7.17 -13.55 19.87
C TYR A 294 -8.03 -14.47 19.00
N ASP A 295 -7.51 -14.84 17.86
CA ASP A 295 -8.14 -15.88 17.05
C ASP A 295 -7.78 -17.31 17.55
N GLU A 296 -8.24 -18.32 16.82
CA GLU A 296 -8.02 -19.73 17.17
C GLU A 296 -6.54 -20.13 17.19
N GLU A 297 -5.69 -19.44 16.42
CA GLU A 297 -4.24 -19.63 16.38
C GLU A 297 -3.49 -18.73 17.38
N ARG A 298 -4.20 -18.05 18.28
CA ARG A 298 -3.68 -17.10 19.28
C ARG A 298 -2.96 -15.88 18.65
N ARG A 299 -3.34 -15.49 17.44
CA ARG A 299 -2.88 -14.28 16.80
C ARG A 299 -3.70 -13.08 17.30
N ILE A 300 -3.06 -11.94 17.42
CA ILE A 300 -3.63 -10.75 18.07
C ILE A 300 -4.56 -10.00 17.11
N ILE A 301 -5.74 -9.63 17.60
CA ILE A 301 -6.73 -8.78 16.95
C ILE A 301 -6.83 -7.49 17.78
N TRP A 302 -6.47 -6.35 17.19
CA TRP A 302 -6.44 -5.07 17.87
C TRP A 302 -7.59 -4.12 17.56
N ARG A 303 -8.41 -4.40 16.55
CA ARG A 303 -9.48 -3.48 16.13
C ARG A 303 -10.36 -3.00 17.29
N ASP A 304 -10.63 -3.85 18.27
CA ASP A 304 -11.52 -3.54 19.37
C ASP A 304 -10.88 -2.62 20.45
N LEU A 305 -9.58 -2.33 20.34
CA LEU A 305 -8.93 -1.31 21.15
C LEU A 305 -9.47 0.10 20.88
N LEU A 306 -10.07 0.31 19.71
CA LEU A 306 -10.68 1.57 19.28
C LEU A 306 -12.19 1.59 19.48
N LEU A 307 -12.78 0.53 20.01
CA LEU A 307 -14.22 0.39 20.20
C LEU A 307 -14.63 0.41 21.68
N PRO A 308 -15.80 1.02 21.98
CA PRO A 308 -16.63 1.81 21.06
C PRO A 308 -15.95 3.12 20.67
N ILE A 309 -16.30 3.65 19.49
CA ILE A 309 -15.85 5.00 19.08
C ILE A 309 -16.26 6.00 20.17
N PRO A 310 -15.34 6.83 20.69
CA PRO A 310 -15.67 7.77 21.76
C PRO A 310 -16.73 8.80 21.36
N ASP A 311 -17.72 9.01 22.20
CA ASP A 311 -18.67 10.12 22.06
C ASP A 311 -18.04 11.47 22.46
N ASP A 312 -17.04 11.44 23.34
CA ASP A 312 -16.31 12.61 23.82
C ASP A 312 -15.49 13.25 22.68
N PRO A 313 -15.83 14.47 22.22
CA PRO A 313 -15.13 15.11 21.11
C PRO A 313 -13.68 15.47 21.44
N SER A 314 -13.28 15.51 22.71
CA SER A 314 -11.88 15.75 23.08
C SER A 314 -10.94 14.58 22.78
N LYS A 315 -11.49 13.42 22.45
CA LYS A 315 -10.77 12.17 22.16
C LYS A 315 -10.66 11.83 20.68
N LYS A 316 -11.22 12.64 19.82
CA LYS A 316 -11.22 12.43 18.39
C LYS A 316 -11.09 13.74 17.63
N VAL A 317 -10.58 13.65 16.40
CA VAL A 317 -10.43 14.81 15.53
C VAL A 317 -11.80 15.35 15.18
N GLU A 318 -12.00 16.67 15.32
CA GLU A 318 -13.19 17.38 14.87
C GLU A 318 -13.17 17.49 13.34
N MET A 319 -13.82 16.55 12.69
CA MET A 319 -13.81 16.42 11.24
C MET A 319 -14.39 17.63 10.51
N GLY A 320 -15.31 18.35 11.15
CA GLY A 320 -15.92 19.57 10.62
C GLY A 320 -14.95 20.74 10.42
N LEU A 321 -13.78 20.69 11.06
CA LEU A 321 -12.74 21.72 10.90
C LEU A 321 -11.92 21.55 9.62
N ILE A 322 -11.94 20.36 9.02
CA ILE A 322 -11.16 20.08 7.80
C ILE A 322 -11.87 20.71 6.59
N GLN A 323 -11.16 21.57 5.87
CA GLN A 323 -11.70 22.36 4.76
C GLN A 323 -11.16 21.91 3.38
N CYS A 324 -10.45 20.79 3.30
CA CYS A 324 -9.96 20.23 2.05
C CYS A 324 -10.67 18.91 1.73
N PRO A 325 -10.66 18.48 0.45
CA PRO A 325 -11.16 17.17 0.05
C PRO A 325 -10.44 16.01 0.77
N ILE A 326 -11.22 15.02 1.21
CA ILE A 326 -10.79 13.84 1.93
C ILE A 326 -11.18 12.60 1.12
N LEU A 327 -10.20 11.76 0.81
CA LEU A 327 -10.42 10.40 0.32
C LEU A 327 -10.16 9.41 1.46
N LEU A 328 -11.19 8.75 1.93
CA LEU A 328 -11.14 7.77 3.01
C LEU A 328 -11.31 6.36 2.43
N ILE A 329 -10.33 5.49 2.64
CA ILE A 329 -10.26 4.14 2.11
C ILE A 329 -10.25 3.16 3.27
N VAL A 330 -11.25 2.28 3.36
CA VAL A 330 -11.42 1.36 4.48
C VAL A 330 -11.75 -0.06 4.01
N GLY A 331 -11.17 -1.04 4.69
CA GLY A 331 -11.53 -2.44 4.57
C GLY A 331 -12.52 -2.84 5.67
N GLU A 332 -13.61 -3.50 5.31
CA GLU A 332 -14.65 -3.89 6.26
C GLU A 332 -14.23 -5.08 7.14
N ASP A 333 -13.24 -5.87 6.72
CA ASP A 333 -12.60 -6.94 7.51
C ASP A 333 -11.26 -6.49 8.11
N ASP A 334 -11.10 -5.20 8.40
CA ASP A 334 -9.92 -4.70 9.11
C ASP A 334 -9.92 -5.25 10.54
N GLN A 335 -8.92 -6.08 10.87
CA GLN A 335 -8.77 -6.70 12.19
C GLN A 335 -7.72 -6.01 13.06
N ASN A 336 -7.11 -4.95 12.53
CA ASN A 336 -6.09 -4.18 13.23
C ASN A 336 -6.66 -2.87 13.79
N TRP A 337 -7.48 -2.16 13.01
CA TRP A 337 -8.16 -0.93 13.37
C TRP A 337 -9.66 -1.02 13.10
N ALA A 338 -10.48 -0.33 13.90
CA ALA A 338 -11.91 -0.17 13.64
C ALA A 338 -12.15 0.89 12.54
N ALA A 339 -11.57 0.65 11.36
CA ALA A 339 -11.54 1.63 10.29
C ALA A 339 -12.94 1.91 9.69
N ALA A 340 -13.75 0.87 9.51
CA ALA A 340 -15.10 1.01 8.99
C ALA A 340 -16.01 1.78 9.96
N GLU A 341 -15.97 1.45 11.26
CA GLU A 341 -16.74 2.14 12.29
C GLU A 341 -16.29 3.60 12.46
N SER A 342 -14.97 3.83 12.34
CA SER A 342 -14.41 5.19 12.34
C SER A 342 -14.89 5.99 11.12
N ALA A 343 -14.97 5.38 9.95
CA ALA A 343 -15.46 6.03 8.73
C ALA A 343 -16.93 6.45 8.85
N GLU A 344 -17.78 5.63 9.45
CA GLU A 344 -19.18 5.94 9.69
C GLU A 344 -19.35 7.11 10.68
N ASP A 345 -18.52 7.17 11.72
CA ASP A 345 -18.55 8.30 12.66
C ASP A 345 -18.02 9.59 12.00
N MET A 346 -16.90 9.51 11.27
CA MET A 346 -16.36 10.65 10.50
C MET A 346 -17.39 11.22 9.51
N LYS A 347 -18.10 10.34 8.79
CA LYS A 347 -19.15 10.72 7.86
C LYS A 347 -20.27 11.51 8.56
N LYS A 348 -20.76 11.02 9.71
CA LYS A 348 -21.78 11.71 10.53
C LYS A 348 -21.29 13.07 11.00
N MET A 349 -20.05 13.17 11.46
CA MET A 349 -19.45 14.43 11.88
C MET A 349 -19.38 15.45 10.72
N MET A 350 -18.97 15.01 9.53
CA MET A 350 -18.92 15.85 8.32
C MET A 350 -20.32 16.29 7.86
N GLU A 351 -21.32 15.41 7.94
CA GLU A 351 -22.71 15.74 7.64
C GLU A 351 -23.25 16.81 8.61
N GLN A 352 -23.01 16.65 9.90
CA GLN A 352 -23.42 17.62 10.93
C GLN A 352 -22.74 18.99 10.75
N ALA A 353 -21.50 19.01 10.28
CA ALA A 353 -20.76 20.23 9.98
C ALA A 353 -21.12 20.87 8.63
N GLY A 354 -21.91 20.21 7.79
CA GLY A 354 -22.23 20.69 6.43
C GLY A 354 -21.11 20.50 5.40
N ASN A 355 -20.09 19.70 5.73
CA ASN A 355 -18.89 19.47 4.92
C ASN A 355 -18.89 18.13 4.17
N SER A 356 -20.01 17.41 4.14
CA SER A 356 -20.11 16.08 3.51
C SER A 356 -19.64 16.05 2.05
N HIS A 357 -19.74 17.16 1.33
CA HIS A 357 -19.26 17.30 -0.05
C HIS A 357 -17.74 17.19 -0.19
N LEU A 358 -16.98 17.35 0.90
CA LEU A 358 -15.52 17.19 0.92
C LEU A 358 -15.09 15.73 1.14
N LEU A 359 -15.99 14.85 1.61
CA LEU A 359 -15.64 13.48 1.98
C LEU A 359 -16.06 12.49 0.89
N THR A 360 -15.09 11.74 0.39
CA THR A 360 -15.30 10.54 -0.42
C THR A 360 -14.86 9.32 0.36
N VAL A 361 -15.76 8.36 0.55
CA VAL A 361 -15.49 7.11 1.27
C VAL A 361 -15.49 5.94 0.28
N LEU A 362 -14.40 5.17 0.27
CA LEU A 362 -14.30 3.89 -0.43
C LEU A 362 -14.27 2.77 0.61
N SER A 363 -15.34 2.02 0.72
CA SER A 363 -15.48 0.88 1.62
C SER A 363 -15.44 -0.42 0.83
N TYR A 364 -14.58 -1.35 1.25
CA TYR A 364 -14.34 -2.60 0.54
C TYR A 364 -14.69 -3.81 1.39
N PRO A 365 -15.73 -4.59 1.02
CA PRO A 365 -16.09 -5.84 1.70
C PRO A 365 -14.93 -6.85 1.70
N HIS A 366 -14.83 -7.64 2.74
CA HIS A 366 -13.82 -8.71 2.88
C HIS A 366 -12.37 -8.26 2.70
N THR A 367 -12.10 -6.98 2.90
CA THR A 367 -10.79 -6.34 2.76
C THR A 367 -10.24 -6.01 4.13
N GLY A 368 -8.96 -6.31 4.34
CA GLY A 368 -8.29 -6.07 5.63
C GLY A 368 -7.57 -4.74 5.71
N HIS A 369 -6.70 -4.63 6.71
CA HIS A 369 -6.00 -3.40 7.10
C HIS A 369 -4.97 -2.90 6.07
N LEU A 370 -4.22 -3.82 5.44
CA LEU A 370 -3.05 -3.47 4.63
C LEU A 370 -3.44 -3.23 3.16
N ILE A 371 -4.19 -2.15 2.91
CA ILE A 371 -4.54 -1.70 1.57
C ILE A 371 -3.35 -0.92 1.00
N GLU A 372 -2.39 -1.66 0.48
CA GLU A 372 -1.14 -1.16 -0.12
C GLU A 372 -1.28 -0.98 -1.65
N PRO A 373 -0.28 -0.43 -2.35
CA PRO A 373 -0.28 -0.43 -3.81
C PRO A 373 -0.52 -1.83 -4.38
N PRO A 374 -1.15 -1.95 -5.56
CA PRO A 374 -1.68 -3.22 -6.07
C PRO A 374 -0.59 -4.24 -6.43
N TYR A 375 -1.05 -5.47 -6.62
CA TYR A 375 -0.27 -6.64 -7.07
C TYR A 375 0.79 -7.12 -6.08
N CYS A 376 0.65 -6.70 -4.81
CA CYS A 376 1.47 -7.25 -3.71
C CYS A 376 0.82 -8.53 -3.14
N PRO A 377 1.62 -9.49 -2.68
CA PRO A 377 1.09 -10.67 -1.99
C PRO A 377 0.28 -10.29 -0.75
N HIS A 378 -0.98 -10.72 -0.70
CA HIS A 378 -1.82 -10.51 0.47
C HIS A 378 -1.45 -11.47 1.60
N VAL A 379 -1.37 -10.97 2.82
CA VAL A 379 -1.23 -11.77 4.04
C VAL A 379 -2.28 -11.36 5.06
N ARG A 380 -3.06 -12.32 5.55
CA ARG A 380 -4.09 -12.08 6.57
C ARG A 380 -3.50 -11.78 7.95
N SER A 381 -2.32 -12.31 8.22
CA SER A 381 -1.60 -12.09 9.48
C SER A 381 -0.10 -12.15 9.26
N SER A 382 0.67 -11.42 10.07
CA SER A 382 2.12 -11.49 9.99
C SER A 382 2.78 -11.07 11.32
N ASN A 383 4.09 -11.28 11.39
CA ASN A 383 4.91 -10.80 12.48
C ASN A 383 4.87 -9.27 12.57
N PHE A 384 4.72 -8.77 13.78
CA PHE A 384 4.75 -7.36 14.11
C PHE A 384 5.69 -7.12 15.29
N LYS A 385 6.63 -6.20 15.13
CA LYS A 385 7.60 -5.86 16.17
C LYS A 385 7.02 -4.78 17.08
N LEU A 386 6.84 -5.11 18.35
CA LEU A 386 6.50 -4.15 19.40
C LEU A 386 7.78 -3.42 19.81
N ILE A 387 7.90 -2.14 19.42
CA ILE A 387 9.14 -1.36 19.61
C ILE A 387 9.47 -1.21 21.09
N GLU A 388 8.47 -0.84 21.92
CA GLU A 388 8.66 -0.63 23.37
C GLU A 388 9.01 -1.93 24.10
N ALA A 389 8.31 -3.02 23.80
CA ALA A 389 8.52 -4.32 24.47
C ALA A 389 9.69 -5.11 23.87
N LYS A 390 10.29 -4.65 22.78
CA LYS A 390 11.35 -5.34 22.02
C LYS A 390 11.03 -6.80 21.68
N THR A 391 9.76 -7.10 21.50
CA THR A 391 9.26 -8.44 21.20
C THR A 391 8.51 -8.45 19.86
N THR A 392 8.35 -9.64 19.30
CA THR A 392 7.59 -9.86 18.08
C THR A 392 6.35 -10.67 18.41
N VAL A 393 5.21 -10.21 17.91
CA VAL A 393 3.91 -10.87 18.02
C VAL A 393 3.35 -11.12 16.63
N VAL A 394 2.40 -12.05 16.50
CA VAL A 394 1.67 -12.23 15.25
C VAL A 394 0.35 -11.47 15.35
N VAL A 395 0.13 -10.55 14.43
CA VAL A 395 -1.11 -9.75 14.37
C VAL A 395 -1.94 -10.16 13.16
N VAL A 396 -3.26 -10.04 13.31
CA VAL A 396 -4.23 -10.27 12.24
C VAL A 396 -4.54 -8.93 11.57
N TRP A 397 -4.31 -8.86 10.26
CA TRP A 397 -4.63 -7.71 9.43
C TRP A 397 -6.05 -7.83 8.83
N GLY A 398 -6.55 -9.06 8.70
CA GLY A 398 -7.81 -9.35 8.05
C GLY A 398 -7.71 -9.45 6.54
N GLY A 399 -8.85 -9.50 5.89
CA GLY A 399 -9.02 -9.59 4.46
C GLY A 399 -9.01 -11.02 3.92
N GLN A 400 -9.70 -11.18 2.81
CA GLN A 400 -9.64 -12.37 1.96
C GLN A 400 -8.82 -12.03 0.72
N MET A 401 -8.08 -12.99 0.18
CA MET A 401 -7.08 -12.76 -0.86
C MET A 401 -7.63 -12.06 -2.11
N VAL A 402 -8.70 -12.57 -2.72
CA VAL A 402 -9.26 -12.00 -3.95
C VAL A 402 -9.92 -10.64 -3.71
N PRO A 403 -10.86 -10.47 -2.76
CA PRO A 403 -11.44 -9.15 -2.49
C PRO A 403 -10.39 -8.10 -2.11
N HIS A 404 -9.40 -8.48 -1.31
CA HIS A 404 -8.35 -7.56 -0.87
C HIS A 404 -7.47 -7.09 -2.05
N SER A 405 -7.08 -8.01 -2.96
CA SER A 405 -6.29 -7.63 -4.14
C SER A 405 -7.07 -6.73 -5.10
N LYS A 406 -8.38 -6.95 -5.25
CA LYS A 406 -9.26 -6.06 -6.04
C LYS A 406 -9.40 -4.68 -5.38
N ALA A 407 -9.53 -4.64 -4.06
CA ALA A 407 -9.57 -3.39 -3.30
C ALA A 407 -8.27 -2.60 -3.44
N GLN A 408 -7.11 -3.25 -3.40
CA GLN A 408 -5.82 -2.60 -3.63
C GLN A 408 -5.75 -1.97 -5.03
N GLU A 409 -6.15 -2.70 -6.07
CA GLU A 409 -6.13 -2.20 -7.46
C GLU A 409 -7.08 -1.00 -7.62
N ASP A 410 -8.34 -1.13 -7.22
CA ASP A 410 -9.35 -0.08 -7.37
C ASP A 410 -9.02 1.16 -6.54
N SER A 411 -8.65 0.98 -5.26
CA SER A 411 -8.33 2.11 -4.37
C SER A 411 -7.07 2.86 -4.80
N TRP A 412 -6.07 2.16 -5.33
CA TRP A 412 -4.85 2.80 -5.82
C TRP A 412 -5.12 3.65 -7.06
N GLN A 413 -5.87 3.13 -8.03
CA GLN A 413 -6.28 3.89 -9.22
C GLN A 413 -7.10 5.13 -8.83
N LYS A 414 -8.03 4.99 -7.88
CA LYS A 414 -8.82 6.12 -7.36
C LYS A 414 -7.97 7.11 -6.55
N THR A 415 -6.95 6.63 -5.85
CA THR A 415 -5.99 7.51 -5.15
C THR A 415 -5.20 8.36 -6.13
N LEU A 416 -4.65 7.76 -7.19
CA LEU A 416 -3.92 8.50 -8.21
C LEU A 416 -4.84 9.51 -8.93
N ALA A 417 -6.05 9.11 -9.30
CA ALA A 417 -7.04 10.01 -9.92
C ALA A 417 -7.44 11.17 -8.98
N PHE A 418 -7.63 10.90 -7.69
CA PHE A 418 -7.95 11.91 -6.69
C PHE A 418 -6.80 12.93 -6.51
N LEU A 419 -5.57 12.43 -6.40
CA LEU A 419 -4.38 13.31 -6.31
C LEU A 419 -4.22 14.13 -7.59
N GLU A 420 -4.39 13.55 -8.76
CA GLU A 420 -4.33 14.25 -10.04
C GLU A 420 -5.40 15.35 -10.12
N GLN A 421 -6.64 15.03 -9.77
CA GLN A 421 -7.75 15.98 -9.76
C GLN A 421 -7.48 17.19 -8.88
N HIS A 422 -6.94 16.98 -7.68
CA HIS A 422 -6.79 18.06 -6.69
C HIS A 422 -5.44 18.77 -6.74
N LEU A 423 -4.41 18.15 -7.32
CA LEU A 423 -3.06 18.69 -7.33
C LEU A 423 -2.57 19.16 -8.72
N TYR A 424 -3.09 18.57 -9.82
CA TYR A 424 -2.67 18.91 -11.19
C TYR A 424 -3.70 19.73 -11.95
N THR A 425 -5.01 19.54 -11.73
CA THR A 425 -6.01 20.34 -12.44
C THR A 425 -5.98 21.78 -11.97
N HIS A 426 -5.73 22.70 -12.93
CA HIS A 426 -5.87 24.12 -12.69
C HIS A 426 -7.33 24.46 -12.45
N ASP A 427 -7.60 25.37 -11.51
CA ASP A 427 -8.88 26.08 -11.43
C ASP A 427 -9.14 26.80 -12.77
N THR A 428 -9.74 26.12 -13.73
CA THR A 428 -10.25 26.71 -14.97
C THR A 428 -11.61 27.38 -14.70
N VAL A 429 -11.69 28.22 -13.68
CA VAL A 429 -12.82 29.11 -13.45
C VAL A 429 -12.33 30.48 -13.04
N ALA A 430 -11.70 31.20 -13.98
CA ALA A 430 -11.64 32.67 -13.92
C ALA A 430 -11.14 33.24 -15.26
N SER A 431 -11.87 33.00 -16.36
CA SER A 431 -11.78 33.88 -17.54
C SER A 431 -12.96 33.68 -18.48
N LYS A 432 -14.20 33.93 -17.97
CA LYS A 432 -15.34 34.29 -18.80
C LYS A 432 -16.17 35.33 -18.07
N SER A 433 -15.66 36.53 -18.00
CA SER A 433 -16.45 37.75 -17.87
C SER A 433 -15.59 38.93 -18.33
N ASN A 434 -15.61 39.18 -19.62
CA ASN A 434 -15.64 40.52 -20.22
C ASN A 434 -16.11 40.38 -21.67
#